data_f7254db9a49959df4f28d3f9b0ff424b
#
_entry.id   f7254db9a49959df4f28d3f9b0ff424b
#
_cell.length_a   1.000
_cell.length_b   1.000
_cell.length_c   1.000
_cell.angle_alpha   90.00
_cell.angle_beta   90.00
_cell.angle_gamma   90.00
#
_symmetry.space_group_name_H-M   'P 1'
#
loop_
_entity.id
_entity.type
_entity.pdbx_description
1 polymer ?
#
loop_
_entity_poly.entity_id
_entity_poly.type
_entity_poly.pdbx_seq_one_letter_code
_entity_poly.pdbx_strand_id
1 'polypeptide(L)'
;AGRLGCYLPASSRFFRAMAVRSAAVHLVVMKVSLQRVTEASAIVLNELGTPDPTFDMVQIGPGLVLTVEVEPDDDEGTLARMAHRVLTLRCFDGPQGRLSLSVQEMHGEILSIPQPLTILRRPAVGRPQLVSHDADDEHANLIWIRFNEALQSGDVPVCEGRFGARMRVGSVADGPFQFTLQE
;
A
#
# COMPACT_ATOMS: atom_id res chain seq x y z
N ALA A 1 -54.55 56.77 -28.32
CA ALA A 1 -54.07 57.57 -27.23
C ALA A 1 -53.82 56.70 -25.99
N GLY A 2 -52.72 56.83 -25.32
CA GLY A 2 -52.53 56.30 -23.99
C GLY A 2 -51.43 55.24 -23.92
N ARG A 3 -50.18 55.69 -23.86
CA ARG A 3 -49.01 54.88 -23.44
C ARG A 3 -48.98 54.81 -21.93
N LEU A 4 -48.80 53.63 -21.40
CA LEU A 4 -48.33 53.48 -20.04
C LEU A 4 -47.14 52.52 -20.07
N GLY A 5 -45.96 53.11 -19.84
CA GLY A 5 -44.74 52.41 -19.68
C GLY A 5 -44.65 51.78 -18.27
N CYS A 6 -44.35 50.53 -18.19
CA CYS A 6 -43.93 49.89 -16.95
C CYS A 6 -42.41 49.84 -16.88
N TYR A 7 -41.88 50.56 -15.96
CA TYR A 7 -40.48 50.58 -15.54
C TYR A 7 -40.24 49.36 -14.67
N LEU A 8 -39.31 48.50 -15.07
CA LEU A 8 -38.79 47.46 -14.22
C LEU A 8 -37.43 47.87 -13.66
N PRO A 9 -37.21 47.82 -12.35
CA PRO A 9 -35.91 48.10 -11.79
C PRO A 9 -34.97 46.89 -11.95
N ALA A 10 -33.80 47.16 -12.47
CA ALA A 10 -32.68 46.24 -12.49
C ALA A 10 -32.19 46.00 -11.06
N SER A 11 -32.40 44.84 -10.52
CA SER A 11 -31.67 44.36 -9.38
C SER A 11 -30.81 43.15 -9.83
N SER A 12 -29.61 43.49 -10.23
CA SER A 12 -28.53 42.56 -10.45
C SER A 12 -28.15 41.93 -9.11
N ARG A 13 -28.71 40.79 -8.79
CA ARG A 13 -28.14 39.92 -7.77
C ARG A 13 -27.10 39.02 -8.45
N PHE A 14 -25.86 39.41 -8.30
CA PHE A 14 -24.71 38.58 -8.50
C PHE A 14 -24.85 37.30 -7.64
N PHE A 15 -25.38 36.25 -8.21
CA PHE A 15 -25.15 34.93 -7.68
C PHE A 15 -23.69 34.57 -8.01
N ARG A 16 -22.81 34.93 -7.09
CA ARG A 16 -21.46 34.41 -7.04
C ARG A 16 -21.59 32.93 -6.74
N ALA A 17 -21.61 32.08 -7.77
CA ALA A 17 -21.46 30.66 -7.65
C ALA A 17 -20.12 30.40 -6.96
N MET A 18 -20.17 30.18 -5.64
CA MET A 18 -19.09 29.59 -4.91
C MET A 18 -18.96 28.16 -5.48
N ALA A 19 -18.05 28.01 -6.44
CA ALA A 19 -17.56 26.71 -6.79
C ALA A 19 -16.93 26.12 -5.52
N VAL A 20 -17.71 25.33 -4.82
CA VAL A 20 -17.19 24.39 -3.83
C VAL A 20 -16.32 23.43 -4.66
N ARG A 21 -15.03 23.74 -4.76
CA ARG A 21 -14.04 22.76 -5.11
C ARG A 21 -14.13 21.71 -3.99
N SER A 22 -14.86 20.65 -4.27
CA SER A 22 -14.68 19.41 -3.57
C SER A 22 -13.23 19.01 -3.84
N ALA A 23 -12.33 19.46 -2.96
CA ALA A 23 -11.09 18.79 -2.77
C ALA A 23 -11.52 17.40 -2.26
N ALA A 24 -11.54 16.42 -3.15
CA ALA A 24 -11.43 15.04 -2.74
C ALA A 24 -10.13 15.00 -1.94
N VAL A 25 -10.27 15.06 -0.62
CA VAL A 25 -9.18 14.68 0.28
C VAL A 25 -8.95 13.23 -0.11
N HIS A 26 -7.97 12.98 -0.97
CA HIS A 26 -7.39 11.67 -1.07
C HIS A 26 -6.77 11.45 0.31
N LEU A 27 -7.51 10.78 1.17
CA LEU A 27 -6.93 10.17 2.34
C LEU A 27 -5.95 9.16 1.76
N VAL A 28 -4.71 9.58 1.68
CA VAL A 28 -3.62 8.69 1.28
C VAL A 28 -3.35 7.90 2.54
N VAL A 29 -3.50 6.61 2.46
CA VAL A 29 -3.50 5.68 3.58
C VAL A 29 -2.57 4.52 3.26
N MET A 30 -2.01 3.87 4.28
CA MET A 30 -1.13 2.72 4.15
C MET A 30 -1.69 1.71 3.14
N LYS A 31 -0.85 1.26 2.23
CA LYS A 31 -1.22 0.26 1.23
C LYS A 31 -0.35 -0.98 1.38
N VAL A 32 -1.00 -2.11 1.39
CA VAL A 32 -0.34 -3.40 1.39
C VAL A 32 -0.86 -4.22 0.22
N SER A 33 -0.01 -4.41 -0.78
CA SER A 33 -0.29 -5.36 -1.85
C SER A 33 0.18 -6.73 -1.41
N LEU A 34 -0.71 -7.71 -1.44
CA LEU A 34 -0.40 -9.08 -1.03
C LEU A 34 -0.64 -10.06 -2.16
N GLN A 35 0.24 -11.06 -2.20
CA GLN A 35 0.19 -12.16 -3.15
C GLN A 35 0.32 -13.49 -2.40
N ARG A 36 -0.61 -14.41 -2.63
CA ARG A 36 -0.51 -15.78 -2.14
C ARG A 36 0.54 -16.56 -2.93
N VAL A 37 1.43 -17.26 -2.21
CA VAL A 37 2.57 -17.98 -2.80
C VAL A 37 2.72 -19.36 -2.20
N THR A 38 3.33 -20.28 -2.97
CA THR A 38 3.83 -21.55 -2.47
C THR A 38 5.26 -21.43 -1.93
N GLU A 39 6.02 -20.46 -2.44
CA GLU A 39 7.35 -20.09 -1.98
C GLU A 39 7.70 -18.69 -2.46
N ALA A 40 8.53 -18.00 -1.69
CA ALA A 40 9.13 -16.74 -2.12
C ALA A 40 10.48 -16.50 -1.46
N SER A 41 11.30 -15.66 -2.08
CA SER A 41 12.61 -15.29 -1.54
C SER A 41 12.96 -13.85 -1.89
N ALA A 42 13.80 -13.23 -1.08
CA ALA A 42 14.35 -11.91 -1.35
C ALA A 42 15.85 -11.87 -1.05
N ILE A 43 16.58 -11.15 -1.89
CA ILE A 43 18.00 -10.87 -1.70
C ILE A 43 18.27 -9.41 -2.00
N VAL A 44 19.06 -8.78 -1.15
CA VAL A 44 19.51 -7.39 -1.35
C VAL A 44 20.65 -7.37 -2.37
N LEU A 45 20.64 -6.39 -3.24
CA LEU A 45 21.66 -6.18 -4.26
C LEU A 45 22.45 -4.91 -3.94
N ASN A 46 23.77 -5.01 -4.07
CA ASN A 46 24.67 -3.87 -4.01
C ASN A 46 24.59 -3.00 -5.28
N GLU A 47 25.38 -1.94 -5.34
CA GLU A 47 25.41 -1.01 -6.48
C GLU A 47 25.79 -1.69 -7.81
N LEU A 48 26.57 -2.76 -7.77
CA LEU A 48 26.97 -3.54 -8.95
C LEU A 48 25.88 -4.54 -9.41
N GLY A 49 24.76 -4.62 -8.65
CA GLY A 49 23.67 -5.56 -8.96
C GLY A 49 23.98 -7.01 -8.56
N THR A 50 25.03 -7.23 -7.77
CA THR A 50 25.37 -8.53 -7.17
C THR A 50 24.81 -8.61 -5.75
N PRO A 51 24.67 -9.83 -5.17
CA PRO A 51 24.22 -9.98 -3.79
C PRO A 51 25.05 -9.16 -2.80
N ASP A 52 24.38 -8.45 -1.91
CA ASP A 52 25.01 -7.73 -0.81
C ASP A 52 25.48 -8.73 0.26
N PRO A 53 26.78 -8.81 0.59
CA PRO A 53 27.29 -9.78 1.55
C PRO A 53 26.85 -9.49 3.00
N THR A 54 26.23 -8.34 3.26
CA THR A 54 25.70 -7.95 4.59
C THR A 54 24.24 -8.34 4.79
N PHE A 55 23.64 -9.04 3.81
CA PHE A 55 22.26 -9.49 3.89
C PHE A 55 22.13 -10.92 3.39
N ASP A 56 21.80 -11.82 4.28
CA ASP A 56 21.50 -13.19 3.93
C ASP A 56 20.17 -13.26 3.15
N MET A 57 20.13 -14.10 2.13
CA MET A 57 18.88 -14.35 1.40
C MET A 57 17.81 -14.86 2.37
N VAL A 58 16.67 -14.19 2.39
CA VAL A 58 15.49 -14.64 3.13
C VAL A 58 14.56 -15.43 2.22
N GLN A 59 13.90 -16.43 2.78
CA GLN A 59 13.02 -17.34 2.05
C GLN A 59 11.84 -17.74 2.92
N ILE A 60 10.68 -17.91 2.30
CA ILE A 60 9.47 -18.44 2.92
C ILE A 60 8.91 -19.60 2.10
N GLY A 61 8.20 -20.49 2.78
CA GLY A 61 7.35 -21.52 2.18
C GLY A 61 5.96 -20.98 1.81
N PRO A 62 4.91 -21.81 1.89
CA PRO A 62 3.53 -21.39 1.61
C PRO A 62 3.10 -20.24 2.52
N GLY A 63 2.58 -19.18 1.90
CA GLY A 63 2.25 -17.98 2.66
C GLY A 63 1.91 -16.77 1.80
N LEU A 64 2.31 -15.59 2.28
CA LEU A 64 2.03 -14.30 1.64
C LEU A 64 3.30 -13.50 1.39
N VAL A 65 3.43 -12.96 0.20
CA VAL A 65 4.35 -11.84 -0.06
C VAL A 65 3.57 -10.55 0.09
N LEU A 66 4.05 -9.66 0.94
CA LEU A 66 3.51 -8.33 1.15
C LEU A 66 4.44 -7.29 0.55
N THR A 67 3.89 -6.39 -0.25
CA THR A 67 4.57 -5.17 -0.66
C THR A 67 3.92 -4.01 0.09
N VAL A 68 4.69 -3.35 0.96
CA VAL A 68 4.19 -2.39 1.94
C VAL A 68 4.59 -0.97 1.53
N GLU A 69 3.59 -0.14 1.28
CA GLU A 69 3.74 1.29 1.00
C GLU A 69 3.22 2.07 2.20
N VAL A 70 4.12 2.84 2.83
CA VAL A 70 3.81 3.68 3.99
C VAL A 70 3.60 5.11 3.53
N GLU A 71 2.55 5.74 4.01
CA GLU A 71 2.21 7.12 3.72
C GLU A 71 2.66 8.05 4.86
N PRO A 72 2.86 9.36 4.58
CA PRO A 72 3.39 10.28 5.59
C PRO A 72 2.53 10.42 6.86
N ASP A 73 1.23 10.21 6.75
CA ASP A 73 0.26 10.39 7.84
C ASP A 73 -0.08 9.06 8.56
N ASP A 74 0.58 7.95 8.17
CA ASP A 74 0.33 6.66 8.81
C ASP A 74 0.86 6.66 10.25
N ASP A 75 0.04 6.13 11.15
CA ASP A 75 0.31 6.04 12.58
C ASP A 75 0.22 4.58 13.10
N GLU A 76 0.49 4.39 14.38
CA GLU A 76 0.41 3.08 15.03
C GLU A 76 -1.01 2.48 14.95
N GLY A 77 -2.05 3.32 14.94
CA GLY A 77 -3.43 2.86 14.80
C GLY A 77 -3.68 2.29 13.41
N THR A 78 -3.18 2.95 12.37
CA THR A 78 -3.28 2.51 10.97
C THR A 78 -2.55 1.19 10.76
N LEU A 79 -1.30 1.09 11.24
CA LEU A 79 -0.53 -0.16 11.08
C LEU A 79 -1.15 -1.34 11.84
N ALA A 80 -1.69 -1.12 13.05
CA ALA A 80 -2.30 -2.19 13.83
C ALA A 80 -3.56 -2.74 13.14
N ARG A 81 -4.41 -1.85 12.60
CA ARG A 81 -5.59 -2.27 11.82
C ARG A 81 -5.18 -3.03 10.56
N MET A 82 -4.17 -2.53 9.83
CA MET A 82 -3.66 -3.19 8.63
C MET A 82 -3.08 -4.58 8.95
N ALA A 83 -2.26 -4.71 10.00
CA ALA A 83 -1.71 -6.00 10.43
C ALA A 83 -2.83 -6.99 10.78
N HIS A 84 -3.83 -6.54 11.54
CA HIS A 84 -4.99 -7.38 11.87
C HIS A 84 -5.73 -7.86 10.60
N ARG A 85 -5.93 -6.97 9.61
CA ARG A 85 -6.58 -7.35 8.35
C ARG A 85 -5.77 -8.37 7.57
N VAL A 86 -4.45 -8.20 7.49
CA VAL A 86 -3.56 -9.17 6.82
C VAL A 86 -3.63 -10.53 7.49
N LEU A 87 -3.51 -10.57 8.82
CA LEU A 87 -3.50 -11.80 9.61
C LEU A 87 -4.82 -12.59 9.54
N THR A 88 -5.95 -11.88 9.51
CA THR A 88 -7.29 -12.49 9.54
C THR A 88 -7.91 -12.71 8.17
N LEU A 89 -7.26 -12.23 7.11
CA LEU A 89 -7.76 -12.37 5.76
C LEU A 89 -7.82 -13.84 5.34
N ARG A 90 -9.01 -14.31 5.00
CA ARG A 90 -9.22 -15.68 4.53
C ARG A 90 -8.93 -15.79 3.05
N CYS A 91 -7.74 -16.26 2.73
CA CYS A 91 -7.24 -16.35 1.37
C CYS A 91 -6.60 -17.70 1.01
N PHE A 92 -6.66 -18.68 1.91
CA PHE A 92 -6.19 -20.03 1.67
C PHE A 92 -7.34 -21.03 1.73
N ASP A 93 -7.21 -22.11 0.96
CA ASP A 93 -8.17 -23.20 0.95
C ASP A 93 -7.95 -24.09 2.18
N GLY A 94 -9.03 -24.58 2.75
CA GLY A 94 -9.01 -25.42 3.94
C GLY A 94 -10.10 -26.49 3.93
N PRO A 95 -10.22 -27.26 5.01
CA PRO A 95 -11.22 -28.34 5.10
C PRO A 95 -12.66 -27.88 4.94
N GLN A 96 -12.94 -26.62 5.21
CA GLN A 96 -14.29 -26.02 5.10
C GLN A 96 -14.59 -25.49 3.70
N GLY A 97 -13.65 -25.58 2.76
CA GLY A 97 -13.80 -25.13 1.39
C GLY A 97 -12.74 -24.11 0.96
N ARG A 98 -13.00 -23.46 -0.17
CA ARG A 98 -12.11 -22.44 -0.74
C ARG A 98 -12.11 -21.19 0.13
N LEU A 99 -10.93 -20.55 0.24
CA LEU A 99 -10.73 -19.29 0.95
C LEU A 99 -11.32 -19.33 2.38
N SER A 100 -11.07 -20.42 3.09
CA SER A 100 -11.62 -20.65 4.43
C SER A 100 -10.60 -20.45 5.56
N LEU A 101 -9.30 -20.33 5.23
CA LEU A 101 -8.23 -20.15 6.19
C LEU A 101 -7.49 -18.83 5.95
N SER A 102 -7.05 -18.21 7.04
CA SER A 102 -6.08 -17.11 7.04
C SER A 102 -4.65 -17.63 7.05
N VAL A 103 -3.66 -16.73 6.89
CA VAL A 103 -2.23 -17.09 7.00
C VAL A 103 -1.90 -17.64 8.39
N GLN A 104 -2.54 -17.14 9.44
CA GLN A 104 -2.40 -17.66 10.81
C GLN A 104 -2.98 -19.07 10.93
N GLU A 105 -4.22 -19.29 10.47
CA GLU A 105 -4.93 -20.56 10.60
C GLU A 105 -4.25 -21.68 9.79
N MET A 106 -3.56 -21.36 8.71
CA MET A 106 -2.81 -22.34 7.91
C MET A 106 -1.36 -22.51 8.37
N HIS A 107 -0.91 -21.78 9.41
CA HIS A 107 0.49 -21.73 9.85
C HIS A 107 1.47 -21.38 8.72
N GLY A 108 1.08 -20.41 7.88
CA GLY A 108 1.89 -19.93 6.78
C GLY A 108 2.92 -18.90 7.22
N GLU A 109 3.71 -18.45 6.26
CA GLU A 109 4.80 -17.50 6.49
C GLU A 109 4.54 -16.20 5.70
N ILE A 110 5.16 -15.10 6.11
CA ILE A 110 5.06 -13.81 5.45
C ILE A 110 6.45 -13.33 5.01
N LEU A 111 6.55 -12.89 3.77
CA LEU A 111 7.69 -12.12 3.28
C LEU A 111 7.26 -10.66 3.11
N SER A 112 7.74 -9.77 3.97
CA SER A 112 7.42 -8.35 3.97
C SER A 112 8.49 -7.55 3.24
N ILE A 113 8.09 -6.89 2.16
CA ILE A 113 8.96 -6.08 1.30
C ILE A 113 8.53 -4.62 1.40
N PRO A 114 9.39 -3.71 1.91
CA PRO A 114 9.11 -2.28 1.89
C PRO A 114 9.23 -1.75 0.47
N GLN A 115 8.27 -0.92 0.06
CA GLN A 115 8.29 -0.26 -1.23
C GLN A 115 8.13 1.24 -1.03
N PRO A 116 9.01 2.07 -1.64
CA PRO A 116 8.79 3.51 -1.63
C PRO A 116 7.53 3.84 -2.41
N LEU A 117 6.73 4.77 -1.90
CA LEU A 117 5.56 5.27 -2.60
C LEU A 117 5.99 5.96 -3.88
N THR A 118 5.71 5.33 -5.02
CA THR A 118 6.10 5.85 -6.33
C THR A 118 4.86 6.23 -7.13
N ILE A 119 4.73 7.50 -7.46
CA ILE A 119 3.63 8.02 -8.25
C ILE A 119 4.09 8.28 -9.68
N LEU A 120 3.33 7.79 -10.66
CA LEU A 120 3.53 8.14 -12.06
C LEU A 120 2.95 9.53 -12.33
N ARG A 121 3.81 10.55 -12.37
CA ARG A 121 3.42 11.90 -12.76
C ARG A 121 3.44 12.02 -14.29
N ARG A 122 2.30 12.41 -14.86
CA ARG A 122 2.18 12.72 -16.29
C ARG A 122 2.14 14.25 -16.44
N PRO A 123 3.24 14.91 -16.80
CA PRO A 123 3.22 16.34 -17.08
C PRO A 123 2.42 16.60 -18.36
N ALA A 124 1.86 17.80 -18.51
CA ALA A 124 1.12 18.20 -19.72
C ALA A 124 2.01 18.16 -20.98
N VAL A 125 3.31 18.36 -20.80
CA VAL A 125 4.34 18.27 -21.87
C VAL A 125 5.52 17.48 -21.34
N GLY A 126 5.96 16.46 -22.09
CA GLY A 126 7.12 15.64 -21.75
C GLY A 126 6.76 14.17 -21.50
N ARG A 127 7.77 13.38 -21.09
CA ARG A 127 7.60 11.96 -20.78
C ARG A 127 7.05 11.76 -19.37
N PRO A 128 6.24 10.71 -19.15
CA PRO A 128 5.86 10.31 -17.79
C PRO A 128 7.11 10.07 -16.92
N GLN A 129 7.08 10.53 -15.69
CA GLN A 129 8.15 10.39 -14.73
C GLN A 129 7.63 9.67 -13.49
N LEU A 130 8.42 8.73 -12.99
CA LEU A 130 8.20 8.15 -11.67
C LEU A 130 8.76 9.14 -10.64
N VAL A 131 7.93 9.58 -9.74
CA VAL A 131 8.29 10.49 -8.64
C VAL A 131 8.06 9.72 -7.36
N SER A 132 9.11 9.54 -6.55
CA SER A 132 8.93 9.06 -5.19
C SER A 132 8.20 10.14 -4.40
N HIS A 133 7.18 9.77 -3.68
CA HIS A 133 6.56 10.65 -2.70
C HIS A 133 7.46 10.58 -1.47
N ASP A 134 8.07 11.72 -1.13
CA ASP A 134 8.98 11.82 0.01
C ASP A 134 8.17 11.73 1.32
N ALA A 135 7.78 10.51 1.69
CA ALA A 135 7.64 10.23 3.10
C ALA A 135 9.05 10.36 3.69
N ASP A 136 9.19 10.98 4.85
CA ASP A 136 10.43 10.94 5.60
C ASP A 136 10.84 9.45 5.69
N ASP A 137 11.96 9.10 5.07
CA ASP A 137 12.42 7.70 5.00
C ASP A 137 12.58 7.10 6.39
N GLU A 138 12.88 7.91 7.41
CA GLU A 138 12.99 7.48 8.80
C GLU A 138 11.62 7.11 9.37
N HIS A 139 10.60 7.95 9.15
CA HIS A 139 9.22 7.66 9.57
C HIS A 139 8.68 6.42 8.87
N ALA A 140 8.81 6.33 7.56
CA ALA A 140 8.31 5.20 6.78
C ALA A 140 8.99 3.88 7.21
N ASN A 141 10.29 3.91 7.46
CA ASN A 141 11.03 2.75 7.97
C ASN A 141 10.54 2.34 9.37
N LEU A 142 10.33 3.30 10.27
CA LEU A 142 9.83 3.03 11.63
C LEU A 142 8.44 2.38 11.58
N ILE A 143 7.50 2.93 10.80
CA ILE A 143 6.15 2.39 10.64
C ILE A 143 6.20 0.97 10.04
N TRP A 144 7.04 0.75 9.05
CA TRP A 144 7.21 -0.58 8.46
C TRP A 144 7.78 -1.61 9.45
N ILE A 145 8.77 -1.24 10.28
CA ILE A 145 9.30 -2.11 11.34
C ILE A 145 8.19 -2.46 12.33
N ARG A 146 7.44 -1.45 12.81
CA ARG A 146 6.33 -1.64 13.74
C ARG A 146 5.22 -2.51 13.16
N PHE A 147 4.95 -2.36 11.85
CA PHE A 147 4.00 -3.21 11.14
C PHE A 147 4.44 -4.68 11.15
N ASN A 148 5.73 -4.96 10.90
CA ASN A 148 6.26 -6.31 10.94
C ASN A 148 6.21 -6.90 12.37
N GLU A 149 6.53 -6.11 13.40
CA GLU A 149 6.36 -6.50 14.80
C GLU A 149 4.89 -6.86 15.11
N ALA A 150 3.94 -6.08 14.60
CA ALA A 150 2.51 -6.36 14.76
C ALA A 150 2.08 -7.66 14.06
N LEU A 151 2.62 -7.96 12.88
CA LEU A 151 2.39 -9.24 12.19
C LEU A 151 2.97 -10.42 12.98
N GLN A 152 4.20 -10.28 13.49
CA GLN A 152 4.85 -11.32 14.31
C GLN A 152 4.11 -11.60 15.62
N SER A 153 3.46 -10.60 16.19
CA SER A 153 2.63 -10.77 17.40
C SER A 153 1.43 -11.71 17.19
N GLY A 154 1.10 -12.01 15.94
CA GLY A 154 0.06 -12.97 15.56
C GLY A 154 0.56 -14.42 15.39
N ASP A 155 1.73 -14.78 15.93
CA ASP A 155 2.35 -16.10 15.81
C ASP A 155 2.61 -16.54 14.34
N VAL A 156 2.82 -15.56 13.45
CA VAL A 156 3.18 -15.80 12.04
C VAL A 156 4.65 -15.46 11.83
N PRO A 157 5.48 -16.39 11.32
CA PRO A 157 6.86 -16.06 10.94
C PRO A 157 6.89 -14.99 9.85
N VAL A 158 7.64 -13.92 10.09
CA VAL A 158 7.83 -12.82 9.13
C VAL A 158 9.30 -12.73 8.76
N CYS A 159 9.58 -12.95 7.47
CA CYS A 159 10.85 -12.62 6.86
C CYS A 159 10.77 -11.21 6.27
N GLU A 160 11.81 -10.42 6.46
CA GLU A 160 11.83 -9.02 6.10
C GLU A 160 12.85 -8.74 5.01
N GLY A 161 12.48 -7.89 4.04
CA GLY A 161 13.43 -7.27 3.15
C GLY A 161 14.31 -6.23 3.88
N ARG A 162 14.93 -5.33 3.13
CA ARG A 162 15.68 -4.20 3.69
C ARG A 162 15.11 -2.88 3.17
N PHE A 163 14.74 -1.99 4.09
CA PHE A 163 14.23 -0.67 3.73
C PHE A 163 15.26 0.14 2.93
N GLY A 164 14.81 0.84 1.89
CA GLY A 164 15.65 1.66 1.03
C GLY A 164 16.64 0.91 0.14
N ALA A 165 16.67 -0.42 0.18
CA ALA A 165 17.59 -1.22 -0.59
C ALA A 165 17.00 -1.72 -1.92
N ARG A 166 17.87 -1.88 -2.91
CA ARG A 166 17.51 -2.59 -4.13
C ARG A 166 17.46 -4.10 -3.86
N MET A 167 16.34 -4.72 -4.16
CA MET A 167 16.13 -6.15 -3.92
C MET A 167 15.76 -6.90 -5.20
N ARG A 168 16.10 -8.18 -5.24
CA ARG A 168 15.52 -9.14 -6.17
C ARG A 168 14.59 -10.05 -5.39
N VAL A 169 13.32 -9.97 -5.69
CA VAL A 169 12.27 -10.79 -5.08
C VAL A 169 11.82 -11.82 -6.11
N GLY A 170 11.87 -13.09 -5.71
CA GLY A 170 11.33 -14.21 -6.47
C GLY A 170 10.13 -14.79 -5.75
N SER A 171 9.10 -15.22 -6.48
CA SER A 171 7.94 -15.88 -5.89
C SER A 171 7.29 -16.84 -6.87
N VAL A 172 6.72 -17.92 -6.35
CA VAL A 172 5.84 -18.82 -7.07
C VAL A 172 4.42 -18.55 -6.61
N ALA A 173 3.65 -17.87 -7.46
CA ALA A 173 2.27 -17.49 -7.16
C ALA A 173 1.38 -18.74 -7.06
N ASP A 174 0.55 -18.78 -6.01
CA ASP A 174 -0.52 -19.78 -5.85
C ASP A 174 -1.86 -19.15 -6.22
N GLY A 175 -2.40 -19.54 -7.36
CA GLY A 175 -3.70 -19.04 -7.74
C GLY A 175 -3.89 -18.69 -9.21
N PRO A 176 -3.77 -17.46 -9.75
CA PRO A 176 -3.30 -16.21 -9.13
C PRO A 176 -4.28 -15.64 -8.09
N PHE A 177 -3.73 -15.24 -6.95
CA PHE A 177 -4.46 -14.58 -5.89
C PHE A 177 -3.66 -13.38 -5.37
N GLN A 178 -4.03 -12.21 -5.83
CA GLN A 178 -3.36 -10.95 -5.49
C GLN A 178 -4.37 -9.83 -5.34
N PHE A 179 -4.20 -8.99 -4.33
CA PHE A 179 -5.00 -7.78 -4.15
C PHE A 179 -4.29 -6.78 -3.22
N THR A 180 -4.86 -5.57 -3.12
CA THR A 180 -4.31 -4.49 -2.30
C THR A 180 -5.30 -4.13 -1.20
N LEU A 181 -4.83 -4.09 0.04
CA LEU A 181 -5.51 -3.50 1.18
C LEU A 181 -5.12 -2.04 1.31
N GLN A 182 -6.04 -1.21 1.77
CA GLN A 182 -5.83 0.20 2.10
C GLN A 182 -6.50 0.47 3.43
N GLU A 183 -5.80 1.21 4.32
CA GLU A 183 -6.28 1.53 5.65
C GLU A 183 -6.02 2.99 6.01
#